data_b78f54e59f842cc416d784b2ab43b596
#
_entry.id   b78f54e59f842cc416d784b2ab43b596
#
_cell.length_a   1.000
_cell.length_b   1.000
_cell.length_c   1.000
_cell.angle_alpha   90.00
_cell.angle_beta   90.00
_cell.angle_gamma   90.00
#
_symmetry.space_group_name_H-M   'P 1'
#
loop_
_entity.id
_entity.type
_entity.pdbx_description
1 polymer ?
#
loop_
_entity_poly.entity_id
_entity_poly.type
_entity_poly.pdbx_seq_one_letter_code
_entity_poly.pdbx_strand_id
1 'polypeptide(L)'
;GVQGVQEIVIAMAHRGRLNVLVNTLGKSPSELFAEFEGKHGDDLPAGDVKYHQGFSSDVSTPGGPVHLNLAFNPSHLEIVNPVVEGSARARQDRRGDTTGDQVLPVQVHGDAAFAGQGVVMETLNLAQTRGYGTFGTVHIVINNQIGFTTSDPRDKGSTLYCSDVVKMIEAPVLHVNGDDPEIVVWATQLALDYRKRFKKDVVIDIVCFRKLGHNEQDTPALTQPSMYKSIAKHPGTRALYAEKLTTQGVLKEGEGDQLVADYRQAMDEGRNFSTAVLTNHKHMFANDWSRYLDKKWVDATNTGLNLTELKRLGEKIT
;
A
#
# COMPACT_ATOMS: atom_id res chain seq x y z
N GLY A 1 5.26 12.36 9.80
CA GLY A 1 5.12 13.21 10.99
C GLY A 1 5.81 14.56 10.85
N VAL A 2 7.13 14.61 10.56
CA VAL A 2 7.91 15.87 10.51
C VAL A 2 7.32 16.92 9.57
N GLN A 3 6.72 16.50 8.48
CA GLN A 3 6.09 17.39 7.50
C GLN A 3 4.61 17.71 7.80
N GLY A 4 4.09 17.33 8.95
CA GLY A 4 2.72 17.61 9.38
C GLY A 4 1.70 16.52 9.01
N VAL A 5 2.11 15.45 8.31
CA VAL A 5 1.22 14.32 8.00
C VAL A 5 0.86 13.60 9.29
N GLN A 6 -0.43 13.42 9.54
CA GLN A 6 -0.99 12.74 10.71
C GLN A 6 -1.66 11.41 10.34
N GLU A 7 -2.02 11.24 9.06
CA GLU A 7 -2.71 10.04 8.60
C GLU A 7 -2.32 9.70 7.16
N ILE A 8 -2.04 8.42 6.90
CA ILE A 8 -1.75 7.90 5.57
C ILE A 8 -2.77 6.83 5.23
N VAL A 9 -3.44 6.98 4.10
CA VAL A 9 -4.40 5.99 3.57
C VAL A 9 -3.76 5.31 2.39
N ILE A 10 -3.64 3.98 2.46
CA ILE A 10 -2.83 3.19 1.52
C ILE A 10 -3.73 2.27 0.70
N ALA A 11 -3.63 2.37 -0.63
CA ALA A 11 -4.08 1.35 -1.57
C ALA A 11 -2.89 0.50 -2.01
N MET A 12 -3.05 -0.80 -2.10
CA MET A 12 -2.05 -1.65 -2.74
C MET A 12 -2.66 -2.95 -3.24
N ALA A 13 -2.02 -3.55 -4.26
CA ALA A 13 -2.34 -4.88 -4.73
C ALA A 13 -1.89 -5.97 -3.73
N HIS A 14 -2.14 -7.23 -4.07
CA HIS A 14 -1.87 -8.38 -3.20
C HIS A 14 -0.38 -8.69 -3.04
N ARG A 15 0.45 -8.47 -4.08
CA ARG A 15 1.89 -8.83 -4.05
C ARG A 15 2.65 -7.93 -3.06
N GLY A 16 3.35 -8.56 -2.11
CA GLY A 16 4.08 -7.86 -1.04
C GLY A 16 3.21 -7.35 0.11
N ARG A 17 1.88 -7.53 0.05
CA ARG A 17 0.98 -7.03 1.09
C ARG A 17 1.26 -7.63 2.47
N LEU A 18 1.56 -8.92 2.56
CA LEU A 18 1.90 -9.55 3.85
C LEU A 18 3.15 -8.94 4.48
N ASN A 19 4.14 -8.58 3.66
CA ASN A 19 5.33 -7.88 4.14
C ASN A 19 4.97 -6.49 4.70
N VAL A 20 4.13 -5.73 4.01
CA VAL A 20 3.65 -4.42 4.48
C VAL A 20 2.83 -4.55 5.77
N LEU A 21 1.96 -5.55 5.87
CA LEU A 21 1.18 -5.83 7.08
C LEU A 21 2.08 -6.04 8.30
N VAL A 22 3.12 -6.88 8.17
CA VAL A 22 4.01 -7.21 9.28
C VAL A 22 5.04 -6.12 9.53
N ASN A 23 5.79 -5.72 8.52
CA ASN A 23 6.99 -4.89 8.71
C ASN A 23 6.73 -3.38 8.69
N THR A 24 5.64 -2.93 8.07
CA THR A 24 5.27 -1.50 8.05
C THR A 24 4.15 -1.18 9.03
N LEU A 25 3.11 -2.02 9.07
CA LEU A 25 1.92 -1.78 9.89
C LEU A 25 1.97 -2.48 11.25
N GLY A 26 2.88 -3.45 11.43
CA GLY A 26 3.09 -4.12 12.70
C GLY A 26 2.03 -5.17 13.07
N LYS A 27 1.33 -5.73 12.08
CA LYS A 27 0.47 -6.90 12.32
C LYS A 27 1.31 -8.03 12.90
N SER A 28 0.81 -8.70 13.94
CA SER A 28 1.52 -9.80 14.58
C SER A 28 1.79 -10.95 13.59
N PRO A 29 3.03 -11.43 13.45
CA PRO A 29 3.33 -12.61 12.65
C PRO A 29 2.56 -13.84 13.12
N SER A 30 2.41 -14.04 14.45
CA SER A 30 1.67 -15.17 15.00
C SER A 30 0.19 -15.15 14.63
N GLU A 31 -0.45 -13.97 14.64
CA GLU A 31 -1.83 -13.83 14.16
C GLU A 31 -1.95 -14.15 12.67
N LEU A 32 -1.02 -13.62 11.87
CA LEU A 32 -1.00 -13.87 10.44
C LEU A 32 -0.81 -15.35 10.11
N PHE A 33 0.11 -16.04 10.79
CA PHE A 33 0.34 -17.48 10.59
C PHE A 33 -0.83 -18.33 11.07
N ALA A 34 -1.47 -17.96 12.19
CA ALA A 34 -2.68 -18.63 12.64
C ALA A 34 -3.82 -18.58 11.59
N GLU A 35 -3.95 -17.46 10.90
CA GLU A 35 -4.90 -17.33 9.81
C GLU A 35 -4.57 -18.24 8.61
N PHE A 36 -3.27 -18.44 8.28
CA PHE A 36 -2.85 -19.40 7.24
C PHE A 36 -3.15 -20.85 7.65
N GLU A 37 -3.10 -21.17 8.94
CA GLU A 37 -3.46 -22.48 9.49
C GLU A 37 -4.97 -22.70 9.61
N GLY A 38 -5.78 -21.73 9.21
CA GLY A 38 -7.24 -21.81 9.27
C GLY A 38 -7.82 -21.65 10.68
N LYS A 39 -7.02 -21.16 11.62
CA LYS A 39 -7.46 -20.83 12.98
C LYS A 39 -8.18 -19.47 12.96
N HIS A 40 -9.42 -19.47 12.48
CA HIS A 40 -10.30 -18.31 12.56
C HIS A 40 -11.14 -18.43 13.83
N GLY A 41 -11.55 -17.27 14.39
CA GLY A 41 -12.57 -17.28 15.42
C GLY A 41 -13.85 -17.93 14.86
N ASP A 42 -14.50 -18.80 15.65
CA ASP A 42 -15.65 -19.60 15.25
C ASP A 42 -16.87 -18.79 14.76
N ASP A 43 -16.82 -17.46 14.88
CA ASP A 43 -17.96 -16.56 14.65
C ASP A 43 -17.96 -15.92 13.23
N LEU A 44 -16.96 -16.16 12.39
CA LEU A 44 -16.93 -15.60 11.03
C LEU A 44 -17.39 -16.65 10.00
N PRO A 45 -18.54 -16.45 9.36
CA PRO A 45 -19.15 -17.45 8.46
C PRO A 45 -18.38 -17.66 7.15
N ALA A 46 -17.47 -16.75 6.79
CA ALA A 46 -16.61 -16.86 5.62
C ALA A 46 -15.30 -16.12 5.83
N GLY A 47 -14.19 -16.73 5.38
CA GLY A 47 -12.90 -16.05 5.29
C GLY A 47 -12.65 -15.52 3.87
N ASP A 48 -11.85 -14.48 3.77
CA ASP A 48 -11.31 -13.98 2.50
C ASP A 48 -9.85 -14.41 2.32
N VAL A 49 -9.31 -14.21 1.13
CA VAL A 49 -7.90 -14.49 0.83
C VAL A 49 -7.00 -13.61 1.70
N LYS A 50 -5.95 -14.20 2.27
CA LYS A 50 -5.02 -13.50 3.19
C LYS A 50 -4.39 -12.24 2.57
N TYR A 51 -4.23 -12.24 1.25
CA TYR A 51 -3.67 -11.11 0.47
C TYR A 51 -4.64 -9.94 0.29
N HIS A 52 -5.88 -10.04 0.79
CA HIS A 52 -6.87 -8.96 0.71
C HIS A 52 -7.03 -8.19 2.02
N GLN A 53 -6.38 -8.64 3.09
CA GLN A 53 -6.52 -8.04 4.42
C GLN A 53 -6.11 -6.57 4.44
N GLY A 54 -6.97 -5.75 5.08
CA GLY A 54 -6.63 -4.42 5.51
C GLY A 54 -6.08 -4.43 6.95
N PHE A 55 -5.47 -3.33 7.34
CA PHE A 55 -4.97 -3.14 8.70
C PHE A 55 -4.80 -1.65 9.01
N SER A 56 -4.94 -1.29 10.28
CA SER A 56 -4.64 0.07 10.75
C SER A 56 -3.75 0.01 11.97
N SER A 57 -2.80 0.91 12.04
CA SER A 57 -1.92 1.08 13.20
C SER A 57 -1.44 2.51 13.32
N ASP A 58 -0.98 2.87 14.51
CA ASP A 58 -0.32 4.14 14.77
C ASP A 58 1.17 3.91 14.91
N VAL A 59 1.97 4.71 14.22
CA VAL A 59 3.44 4.58 14.26
C VAL A 59 4.08 5.84 14.84
N SER A 60 5.12 5.65 15.63
CA SER A 60 5.94 6.73 16.14
C SER A 60 6.84 7.28 15.04
N THR A 61 6.83 8.60 14.86
CA THR A 61 7.75 9.29 13.95
C THR A 61 8.43 10.45 14.68
N PRO A 62 9.55 10.97 14.18
CA PRO A 62 10.19 12.16 14.79
C PRO A 62 9.27 13.38 14.88
N GLY A 63 8.24 13.46 14.05
CA GLY A 63 7.24 14.54 14.08
C GLY A 63 5.96 14.21 14.85
N GLY A 64 5.94 13.11 15.61
CA GLY A 64 4.78 12.65 16.38
C GLY A 64 4.12 11.41 15.76
N PRO A 65 3.02 10.93 16.36
CA PRO A 65 2.27 9.78 15.85
C PRO A 65 1.68 10.02 14.47
N VAL A 66 1.74 8.99 13.62
CA VAL A 66 1.07 8.95 12.31
C VAL A 66 0.21 7.71 12.23
N HIS A 67 -1.06 7.89 11.90
CA HIS A 67 -1.98 6.79 11.65
C HIS A 67 -1.80 6.22 10.25
N LEU A 68 -1.55 4.93 10.13
CA LEU A 68 -1.47 4.21 8.87
C LEU A 68 -2.74 3.39 8.69
N ASN A 69 -3.36 3.50 7.54
CA ASN A 69 -4.53 2.72 7.18
C ASN A 69 -4.33 2.07 5.81
N LEU A 70 -4.16 0.76 5.79
CA LEU A 70 -4.14 -0.05 4.57
C LEU A 70 -5.56 -0.53 4.29
N ALA A 71 -6.14 -0.08 3.19
CA ALA A 71 -7.46 -0.49 2.78
C ALA A 71 -7.51 -1.99 2.42
N PHE A 72 -8.65 -2.63 2.66
CA PHE A 72 -8.93 -3.93 2.07
C PHE A 72 -8.91 -3.83 0.54
N ASN A 73 -8.49 -4.88 -0.16
CA ASN A 73 -8.60 -4.92 -1.61
C ASN A 73 -9.23 -6.25 -2.07
N PRO A 74 -9.96 -6.26 -3.18
CA PRO A 74 -10.40 -7.49 -3.84
C PRO A 74 -9.34 -8.02 -4.81
N SER A 75 -9.65 -9.13 -5.50
CA SER A 75 -8.80 -9.65 -6.56
C SER A 75 -8.75 -8.76 -7.82
N HIS A 76 -9.69 -7.83 -7.96
CA HIS A 76 -9.69 -6.87 -9.07
C HIS A 76 -8.61 -5.82 -8.85
N LEU A 77 -7.56 -5.87 -9.67
CA LEU A 77 -6.42 -4.98 -9.56
C LEU A 77 -6.82 -3.52 -9.76
N GLU A 78 -6.23 -2.63 -8.98
CA GLU A 78 -6.38 -1.17 -9.02
C GLU A 78 -7.75 -0.61 -8.60
N ILE A 79 -8.77 -1.46 -8.39
CA ILE A 79 -10.13 -0.97 -8.05
C ILE A 79 -10.19 -0.28 -6.67
N VAL A 80 -9.24 -0.54 -5.81
CA VAL A 80 -9.14 0.10 -4.49
C VAL A 80 -8.63 1.54 -4.56
N ASN A 81 -8.03 1.97 -5.68
CA ASN A 81 -7.48 3.31 -5.84
C ASN A 81 -8.51 4.41 -5.62
N PRO A 82 -9.65 4.46 -6.34
CA PRO A 82 -10.67 5.48 -6.09
C PRO A 82 -11.31 5.37 -4.70
N VAL A 83 -11.33 4.18 -4.10
CA VAL A 83 -11.82 3.98 -2.72
C VAL A 83 -10.89 4.68 -1.72
N VAL A 84 -9.59 4.56 -1.91
CA VAL A 84 -8.58 5.23 -1.05
C VAL A 84 -8.63 6.74 -1.25
N GLU A 85 -8.80 7.23 -2.48
CA GLU A 85 -9.00 8.67 -2.73
C GLU A 85 -10.24 9.21 -2.00
N GLY A 86 -11.37 8.53 -2.11
CA GLY A 86 -12.59 8.89 -1.38
C GLY A 86 -12.41 8.84 0.14
N SER A 87 -11.71 7.84 0.64
CA SER A 87 -11.37 7.70 2.07
C SER A 87 -10.46 8.84 2.54
N ALA A 88 -9.42 9.18 1.77
CA ALA A 88 -8.51 10.28 2.07
C ALA A 88 -9.28 11.62 2.11
N ARG A 89 -10.14 11.88 1.11
CA ARG A 89 -10.97 13.08 1.08
C ARG A 89 -11.91 13.18 2.27
N ALA A 90 -12.60 12.12 2.63
CA ALA A 90 -13.49 12.09 3.79
C ALA A 90 -12.74 12.37 5.11
N ARG A 91 -11.49 11.90 5.21
CA ARG A 91 -10.63 12.15 6.38
C ARG A 91 -10.11 13.58 6.41
N GLN A 92 -9.78 14.17 5.26
CA GLN A 92 -9.44 15.58 5.13
C GLN A 92 -10.61 16.46 5.57
N ASP A 93 -11.81 16.22 5.05
CA ASP A 93 -13.02 16.97 5.40
C ASP A 93 -13.33 16.87 6.91
N ARG A 94 -13.24 15.67 7.50
CA ARG A 94 -13.47 15.44 8.93
C ARG A 94 -12.46 16.14 9.83
N ARG A 95 -11.22 16.34 9.37
CA ARG A 95 -10.16 17.06 10.08
C ARG A 95 -10.19 18.57 9.83
N GLY A 96 -10.95 19.05 8.87
CA GLY A 96 -10.85 20.42 8.38
C GLY A 96 -9.50 20.68 7.68
N ASP A 97 -8.90 19.64 7.08
CA ASP A 97 -7.65 19.74 6.34
C ASP A 97 -7.88 20.32 4.95
N THR A 98 -7.99 21.63 4.88
CA THR A 98 -8.24 22.39 3.64
C THR A 98 -7.00 22.55 2.76
N THR A 99 -5.85 22.11 3.23
CA THR A 99 -4.56 22.20 2.51
C THR A 99 -4.00 20.84 2.10
N GLY A 100 -4.58 19.74 2.57
CA GLY A 100 -4.12 18.37 2.30
C GLY A 100 -2.78 18.04 2.95
N ASP A 101 -2.40 18.76 4.01
CA ASP A 101 -1.12 18.54 4.69
C ASP A 101 -1.18 17.46 5.75
N GLN A 102 -2.38 17.13 6.26
CA GLN A 102 -2.55 16.18 7.37
C GLN A 102 -2.87 14.77 6.92
N VAL A 103 -3.55 14.61 5.78
CA VAL A 103 -3.94 13.29 5.25
C VAL A 103 -3.31 13.06 3.88
N LEU A 104 -2.56 11.97 3.76
CA LEU A 104 -1.82 11.61 2.55
C LEU A 104 -2.37 10.31 1.97
N PRO A 105 -2.93 10.31 0.74
CA PRO A 105 -3.16 9.09 -0.02
C PRO A 105 -1.85 8.56 -0.61
N VAL A 106 -1.65 7.26 -0.50
CA VAL A 106 -0.53 6.52 -1.10
C VAL A 106 -1.09 5.33 -1.86
N GLN A 107 -0.69 5.15 -3.11
CA GLN A 107 -1.12 4.04 -3.94
C GLN A 107 0.09 3.25 -4.44
N VAL A 108 0.10 1.94 -4.16
CA VAL A 108 1.17 1.02 -4.58
C VAL A 108 0.66 0.11 -5.68
N HIS A 109 1.29 0.21 -6.84
CA HIS A 109 0.86 -0.43 -8.08
C HIS A 109 1.85 -1.48 -8.57
N GLY A 110 1.37 -2.46 -9.33
CA GLY A 110 2.20 -3.23 -10.24
C GLY A 110 2.26 -2.55 -11.62
N ASP A 111 3.39 -2.62 -12.29
CA ASP A 111 3.63 -1.93 -13.57
C ASP A 111 2.61 -2.26 -14.66
N ALA A 112 2.30 -3.53 -14.85
CA ALA A 112 1.34 -3.97 -15.87
C ALA A 112 -0.10 -3.54 -15.54
N ALA A 113 -0.50 -3.60 -14.27
CA ALA A 113 -1.82 -3.17 -13.83
C ALA A 113 -1.96 -1.65 -13.92
N PHE A 114 -0.94 -0.89 -13.53
CA PHE A 114 -0.92 0.56 -13.62
C PHE A 114 -1.11 1.06 -15.05
N ALA A 115 -0.43 0.44 -16.01
CA ALA A 115 -0.57 0.80 -17.42
C ALA A 115 -1.87 0.29 -18.06
N GLY A 116 -2.39 -0.87 -17.61
CA GLY A 116 -3.42 -1.62 -18.34
C GLY A 116 -4.84 -1.55 -17.76
N GLN A 117 -5.01 -1.19 -16.49
CA GLN A 117 -6.34 -1.14 -15.86
C GLN A 117 -6.98 0.24 -16.06
N GLY A 118 -8.11 0.30 -16.75
CA GLY A 118 -8.83 1.54 -17.06
C GLY A 118 -9.16 2.38 -15.83
N VAL A 119 -9.43 1.75 -14.68
CA VAL A 119 -9.73 2.44 -13.43
C VAL A 119 -8.58 3.34 -12.94
N VAL A 120 -7.33 3.06 -13.34
CA VAL A 120 -6.19 3.95 -13.06
C VAL A 120 -6.38 5.29 -13.76
N MET A 121 -6.67 5.26 -15.07
CA MET A 121 -6.92 6.48 -15.84
C MET A 121 -8.15 7.24 -15.35
N GLU A 122 -9.21 6.53 -14.98
CA GLU A 122 -10.42 7.14 -14.39
C GLU A 122 -10.10 7.82 -13.06
N THR A 123 -9.32 7.19 -12.19
CA THR A 123 -8.88 7.78 -10.91
C THR A 123 -8.01 9.01 -11.15
N LEU A 124 -7.05 8.94 -12.08
CA LEU A 124 -6.21 10.09 -12.45
C LEU A 124 -7.05 11.24 -13.01
N ASN A 125 -8.10 10.97 -13.79
CA ASN A 125 -9.02 12.00 -14.27
C ASN A 125 -9.75 12.74 -13.14
N LEU A 126 -9.96 12.10 -12.00
CA LEU A 126 -10.60 12.73 -10.84
C LEU A 126 -9.62 13.55 -10.00
N ALA A 127 -8.31 13.24 -10.05
CA ALA A 127 -7.29 13.72 -9.12
C ALA A 127 -7.23 15.26 -8.96
N GLN A 128 -7.46 16.01 -10.02
CA GLN A 128 -7.43 17.47 -10.02
C GLN A 128 -8.81 18.13 -10.19
N THR A 129 -9.88 17.34 -10.13
CA THR A 129 -11.23 17.89 -10.23
C THR A 129 -11.70 18.43 -8.87
N ARG A 130 -12.46 19.52 -8.90
CA ARG A 130 -12.86 20.26 -7.69
C ARG A 130 -13.59 19.39 -6.65
N GLY A 131 -14.42 18.46 -7.08
CA GLY A 131 -15.24 17.62 -6.19
C GLY A 131 -14.49 16.41 -5.61
N TYR A 132 -13.38 15.97 -6.23
CA TYR A 132 -12.73 14.71 -5.94
C TYR A 132 -11.25 14.84 -5.52
N GLY A 133 -10.63 16.00 -5.75
CA GLY A 133 -9.22 16.22 -5.48
C GLY A 133 -8.87 16.01 -4.01
N THR A 134 -7.71 15.37 -3.76
CA THR A 134 -7.14 15.06 -2.44
C THR A 134 -5.84 15.80 -2.16
N PHE A 135 -5.56 16.84 -2.92
CA PHE A 135 -4.31 17.60 -2.88
C PHE A 135 -3.07 16.77 -3.28
N GLY A 136 -3.26 15.83 -4.19
CA GLY A 136 -2.23 14.99 -4.76
C GLY A 136 -2.01 13.68 -4.01
N THR A 137 -1.64 12.66 -4.77
CA THR A 137 -1.37 11.29 -4.32
C THR A 137 0.08 10.94 -4.62
N VAL A 138 0.71 10.18 -3.72
CA VAL A 138 2.01 9.57 -4.00
C VAL A 138 1.76 8.16 -4.56
N HIS A 139 2.11 7.98 -5.83
CA HIS A 139 2.02 6.69 -6.51
C HIS A 139 3.38 6.00 -6.48
N ILE A 140 3.41 4.75 -6.08
CA ILE A 140 4.60 3.91 -6.04
C ILE A 140 4.38 2.72 -6.97
N VAL A 141 5.08 2.67 -8.07
CA VAL A 141 5.00 1.55 -9.01
C VAL A 141 6.13 0.57 -8.71
N ILE A 142 5.78 -0.65 -8.32
CA ILE A 142 6.73 -1.76 -8.19
C ILE A 142 6.88 -2.39 -9.56
N ASN A 143 7.80 -1.83 -10.34
CA ASN A 143 8.02 -2.19 -11.74
C ASN A 143 8.93 -3.40 -11.86
N ASN A 144 8.35 -4.58 -11.83
CA ASN A 144 9.11 -5.82 -12.00
C ASN A 144 9.38 -6.21 -13.46
N GLN A 145 9.02 -5.35 -14.40
CA GLN A 145 9.30 -5.42 -15.83
C GLN A 145 8.60 -6.56 -16.57
N ILE A 146 7.62 -7.21 -15.94
CA ILE A 146 6.88 -8.33 -16.51
C ILE A 146 5.39 -8.24 -16.14
N GLY A 147 4.50 -8.35 -17.13
CA GLY A 147 3.06 -8.46 -16.92
C GLY A 147 2.61 -9.90 -16.98
N PHE A 148 2.10 -10.46 -15.88
CA PHE A 148 1.57 -11.83 -15.82
C PHE A 148 2.60 -12.86 -16.37
N THR A 149 2.29 -13.50 -17.49
CA THR A 149 3.15 -14.46 -18.22
C THR A 149 3.51 -13.99 -19.63
N THR A 150 3.43 -12.68 -19.91
CA THR A 150 3.76 -12.10 -21.22
C THR A 150 5.18 -12.48 -21.64
N SER A 151 5.31 -13.20 -22.75
CA SER A 151 6.59 -13.79 -23.18
C SER A 151 7.50 -12.79 -23.89
N ASP A 152 6.92 -11.90 -24.69
CA ASP A 152 7.65 -10.94 -25.52
C ASP A 152 7.46 -9.51 -24.97
N PRO A 153 8.53 -8.76 -24.72
CA PRO A 153 8.43 -7.36 -24.26
C PRO A 153 7.63 -6.45 -25.21
N ARG A 154 7.55 -6.78 -26.50
CA ARG A 154 6.78 -6.03 -27.49
C ARG A 154 5.26 -6.17 -27.33
N ASP A 155 4.82 -7.20 -26.62
CA ASP A 155 3.41 -7.46 -26.31
C ASP A 155 2.99 -6.84 -24.98
N LYS A 156 3.91 -6.17 -24.27
CA LYS A 156 3.68 -5.62 -22.94
C LYS A 156 2.78 -4.39 -22.97
N GLY A 157 2.87 -3.57 -24.02
CA GLY A 157 2.08 -2.34 -24.17
C GLY A 157 2.56 -1.46 -25.32
N SER A 158 1.78 -0.45 -25.66
CA SER A 158 2.09 0.47 -26.77
C SER A 158 3.09 1.56 -26.39
N THR A 159 3.36 1.78 -25.10
CA THR A 159 4.27 2.81 -24.60
C THR A 159 5.54 2.20 -24.01
N LEU A 160 6.60 2.99 -23.97
CA LEU A 160 7.89 2.56 -23.42
C LEU A 160 7.84 2.33 -21.91
N TYR A 161 7.15 3.22 -21.18
CA TYR A 161 7.04 3.17 -19.72
C TYR A 161 5.60 2.89 -19.29
N CYS A 162 5.43 2.07 -18.25
CA CYS A 162 4.12 1.86 -17.62
C CYS A 162 3.54 3.15 -17.06
N SER A 163 4.40 4.10 -16.69
CA SER A 163 4.05 5.42 -16.16
C SER A 163 3.63 6.44 -17.22
N ASP A 164 3.65 6.10 -18.52
CA ASP A 164 3.23 7.06 -19.56
C ASP A 164 1.76 7.48 -19.43
N VAL A 165 0.94 6.69 -18.76
CA VAL A 165 -0.47 6.99 -18.45
C VAL A 165 -0.61 8.28 -17.63
N VAL A 166 0.34 8.64 -16.78
CA VAL A 166 0.23 9.83 -15.92
C VAL A 166 0.54 11.14 -16.64
N LYS A 167 0.97 11.07 -17.89
CA LYS A 167 1.12 12.27 -18.75
C LYS A 167 -0.22 12.99 -18.93
N MET A 168 -1.35 12.29 -18.84
CA MET A 168 -2.67 12.89 -18.92
C MET A 168 -2.95 13.94 -17.84
N ILE A 169 -2.27 13.87 -16.69
CA ILE A 169 -2.39 14.82 -15.58
C ILE A 169 -1.09 15.61 -15.33
N GLU A 170 -0.11 15.45 -16.22
CA GLU A 170 1.19 16.12 -16.13
C GLU A 170 1.94 15.86 -14.81
N ALA A 171 1.76 14.65 -14.24
CA ALA A 171 2.46 14.26 -13.03
C ALA A 171 3.93 13.92 -13.32
N PRO A 172 4.89 14.37 -12.50
CA PRO A 172 6.28 13.98 -12.62
C PRO A 172 6.47 12.50 -12.26
N VAL A 173 7.44 11.88 -12.92
CA VAL A 173 7.83 10.48 -12.68
C VAL A 173 9.29 10.42 -12.29
N LEU A 174 9.59 9.78 -11.17
CA LEU A 174 10.94 9.49 -10.69
C LEU A 174 11.25 8.02 -10.96
N HIS A 175 12.10 7.73 -11.95
CA HIS A 175 12.56 6.36 -12.20
C HIS A 175 13.77 6.07 -11.30
N VAL A 176 13.67 5.03 -10.48
CA VAL A 176 14.72 4.67 -9.52
C VAL A 176 15.06 3.18 -9.60
N ASN A 177 16.32 2.85 -9.34
CA ASN A 177 16.75 1.47 -9.25
C ASN A 177 16.37 0.88 -7.89
N GLY A 178 15.55 -0.16 -7.88
CA GLY A 178 15.13 -0.88 -6.67
C GLY A 178 16.25 -1.60 -5.93
N ASP A 179 17.41 -1.78 -6.53
CA ASP A 179 18.58 -2.36 -5.87
C ASP A 179 19.38 -1.36 -5.02
N ASP A 180 19.04 -0.07 -5.08
CA ASP A 180 19.61 0.96 -4.20
C ASP A 180 18.54 1.51 -3.24
N PRO A 181 18.43 0.96 -2.02
CA PRO A 181 17.43 1.42 -1.04
C PRO A 181 17.58 2.90 -0.65
N GLU A 182 18.79 3.45 -0.66
CA GLU A 182 19.03 4.85 -0.31
C GLU A 182 18.44 5.81 -1.34
N ILE A 183 18.60 5.49 -2.63
CA ILE A 183 18.01 6.31 -3.69
C ILE A 183 16.47 6.20 -3.70
N VAL A 184 15.92 5.04 -3.33
CA VAL A 184 14.47 4.87 -3.18
C VAL A 184 13.94 5.75 -2.05
N VAL A 185 14.62 5.79 -0.90
CA VAL A 185 14.27 6.68 0.22
C VAL A 185 14.37 8.14 -0.19
N TRP A 186 15.46 8.53 -0.86
CA TRP A 186 15.64 9.89 -1.34
C TRP A 186 14.54 10.31 -2.34
N ALA A 187 14.23 9.46 -3.30
CA ALA A 187 13.15 9.72 -4.26
C ALA A 187 11.78 9.84 -3.58
N THR A 188 11.55 9.03 -2.55
CA THR A 188 10.31 9.11 -1.75
C THR A 188 10.21 10.44 -0.99
N GLN A 189 11.30 10.92 -0.42
CA GLN A 189 11.35 12.24 0.22
C GLN A 189 11.08 13.36 -0.79
N LEU A 190 11.72 13.32 -1.96
CA LEU A 190 11.50 14.29 -3.04
C LEU A 190 10.05 14.28 -3.53
N ALA A 191 9.46 13.08 -3.71
CA ALA A 191 8.07 12.93 -4.10
C ALA A 191 7.12 13.54 -3.06
N LEU A 192 7.37 13.30 -1.78
CA LEU A 192 6.57 13.88 -0.70
C LEU A 192 6.70 15.41 -0.66
N ASP A 193 7.91 15.95 -0.83
CA ASP A 193 8.15 17.40 -0.91
C ASP A 193 7.44 18.03 -2.11
N TYR A 194 7.48 17.35 -3.27
CA TYR A 194 6.76 17.78 -4.46
C TYR A 194 5.25 17.83 -4.21
N ARG A 195 4.68 16.73 -3.74
CA ARG A 195 3.24 16.64 -3.43
C ARG A 195 2.83 17.74 -2.44
N LYS A 196 3.61 17.94 -1.38
CA LYS A 196 3.34 18.96 -0.38
C LYS A 196 3.43 20.38 -0.95
N ARG A 197 4.41 20.64 -1.81
CA ARG A 197 4.63 21.97 -2.40
C ARG A 197 3.59 22.32 -3.45
N PHE A 198 3.30 21.38 -4.34
CA PHE A 198 2.49 21.63 -5.54
C PHE A 198 1.05 21.11 -5.44
N LYS A 199 0.72 20.30 -4.43
CA LYS A 199 -0.62 19.71 -4.23
C LYS A 199 -1.08 18.91 -5.45
N LYS A 200 -0.15 18.20 -6.08
CA LYS A 200 -0.34 17.38 -7.27
C LYS A 200 0.21 15.97 -7.06
N ASP A 201 -0.26 15.05 -7.87
CA ASP A 201 0.22 13.68 -7.91
C ASP A 201 1.67 13.60 -8.35
N VAL A 202 2.37 12.60 -7.86
CA VAL A 202 3.75 12.27 -8.21
C VAL A 202 3.93 10.77 -8.24
N VAL A 203 4.73 10.27 -9.16
CA VAL A 203 4.96 8.83 -9.36
C VAL A 203 6.42 8.49 -9.09
N ILE A 204 6.64 7.43 -8.34
CA ILE A 204 7.95 6.80 -8.15
C ILE A 204 7.88 5.43 -8.85
N ASP A 205 8.60 5.28 -9.95
CA ASP A 205 8.72 4.03 -10.70
C ASP A 205 9.97 3.29 -10.23
N ILE A 206 9.78 2.30 -9.34
CA ILE A 206 10.85 1.50 -8.75
C ILE A 206 11.12 0.30 -9.65
N VAL A 207 12.16 0.39 -10.45
CA VAL A 207 12.57 -0.67 -11.37
C VAL A 207 13.24 -1.80 -10.59
N CYS A 208 12.63 -2.97 -10.64
CA CYS A 208 13.06 -4.18 -9.92
C CYS A 208 12.80 -5.43 -10.77
N PHE A 209 12.82 -6.61 -10.18
CA PHE A 209 12.47 -7.85 -10.85
C PHE A 209 11.62 -8.76 -9.95
N ARG A 210 10.86 -9.64 -10.57
CA ARG A 210 10.10 -10.69 -9.90
C ARG A 210 10.96 -11.95 -9.79
N LYS A 211 11.32 -12.35 -8.58
CA LYS A 211 12.23 -13.49 -8.35
C LYS A 211 11.58 -14.83 -8.66
N LEU A 212 10.33 -15.00 -8.30
CA LEU A 212 9.54 -16.23 -8.49
C LEU A 212 8.53 -16.06 -9.61
N GLY A 213 7.71 -17.09 -9.90
CA GLY A 213 6.65 -17.04 -10.88
C GLY A 213 5.51 -16.05 -10.52
N HIS A 214 4.52 -15.96 -11.39
CA HIS A 214 3.33 -15.18 -11.16
C HIS A 214 2.53 -15.72 -9.94
N ASN A 215 2.48 -17.03 -9.82
CA ASN A 215 1.92 -17.78 -8.69
C ASN A 215 2.78 -19.02 -8.41
N GLU A 216 2.35 -19.86 -7.48
CA GLU A 216 3.08 -21.04 -7.00
C GLU A 216 3.26 -22.13 -8.11
N GLN A 217 2.39 -22.14 -9.10
CA GLN A 217 2.42 -23.12 -10.19
C GLN A 217 3.17 -22.62 -11.43
N ASP A 218 3.46 -21.31 -11.51
CA ASP A 218 4.13 -20.72 -12.67
C ASP A 218 5.64 -21.01 -12.65
N THR A 219 6.13 -21.53 -13.76
CA THR A 219 7.57 -21.73 -14.02
C THR A 219 8.05 -20.64 -14.99
N PRO A 220 8.48 -19.49 -14.50
CA PRO A 220 8.70 -18.31 -15.34
C PRO A 220 9.85 -18.46 -16.34
N ALA A 221 10.76 -19.40 -16.14
CA ALA A 221 11.81 -19.73 -17.11
C ALA A 221 11.27 -20.28 -18.42
N LEU A 222 10.02 -20.79 -18.47
CA LEU A 222 9.39 -21.26 -19.69
C LEU A 222 8.92 -20.09 -20.58
N THR A 223 8.47 -19.00 -19.98
CA THR A 223 7.95 -17.82 -20.70
C THR A 223 9.01 -16.72 -20.89
N GLN A 224 9.91 -16.55 -19.93
CA GLN A 224 11.00 -15.54 -19.97
C GLN A 224 12.37 -16.17 -19.68
N PRO A 225 12.89 -17.06 -20.54
CA PRO A 225 14.11 -17.80 -20.26
C PRO A 225 15.35 -16.91 -20.11
N SER A 226 15.50 -15.88 -20.94
CA SER A 226 16.65 -14.97 -20.89
C SER A 226 16.64 -14.10 -19.64
N MET A 227 15.48 -13.56 -19.28
CA MET A 227 15.31 -12.76 -18.07
C MET A 227 15.63 -13.57 -16.81
N TYR A 228 15.05 -14.75 -16.66
CA TYR A 228 15.25 -15.59 -15.47
C TYR A 228 16.64 -16.21 -15.39
N LYS A 229 17.33 -16.39 -16.52
CA LYS A 229 18.76 -16.73 -16.52
C LYS A 229 19.63 -15.63 -15.91
N SER A 230 19.25 -14.36 -16.09
CA SER A 230 19.90 -13.21 -15.48
C SER A 230 19.50 -13.07 -14.01
N ILE A 231 18.20 -13.18 -13.69
CA ILE A 231 17.67 -13.11 -12.33
C ILE A 231 18.30 -14.17 -11.41
N ALA A 232 18.50 -15.40 -11.93
CA ALA A 232 19.11 -16.49 -11.15
C ALA A 232 20.55 -16.17 -10.70
N LYS A 233 21.24 -15.28 -11.39
CA LYS A 233 22.62 -14.85 -11.04
C LYS A 233 22.65 -13.61 -10.16
N HIS A 234 21.51 -12.95 -9.98
CA HIS A 234 21.43 -11.71 -9.22
C HIS A 234 21.42 -12.01 -7.71
N PRO A 235 22.33 -11.42 -6.90
CA PRO A 235 22.46 -11.73 -5.49
C PRO A 235 21.26 -11.27 -4.64
N GLY A 236 20.46 -10.35 -5.17
CA GLY A 236 19.33 -9.70 -4.49
C GLY A 236 19.73 -8.42 -3.77
N THR A 237 18.80 -7.50 -3.66
CA THR A 237 18.97 -6.15 -3.08
C THR A 237 19.61 -6.20 -1.68
N ARG A 238 19.15 -7.11 -0.81
CA ARG A 238 19.71 -7.26 0.54
C ARG A 238 21.23 -7.52 0.53
N ALA A 239 21.67 -8.46 -0.31
CA ALA A 239 23.09 -8.84 -0.36
C ALA A 239 23.94 -7.69 -0.92
N LEU A 240 23.47 -7.05 -2.00
CA LEU A 240 24.15 -5.89 -2.58
C LEU A 240 24.28 -4.74 -1.58
N TYR A 241 23.21 -4.46 -0.84
CA TYR A 241 23.21 -3.37 0.13
C TYR A 241 24.08 -3.69 1.37
N ALA A 242 24.04 -4.93 1.86
CA ALA A 242 24.92 -5.36 2.94
C ALA A 242 26.40 -5.27 2.55
N GLU A 243 26.76 -5.69 1.33
CA GLU A 243 28.12 -5.55 0.81
C GLU A 243 28.55 -4.08 0.69
N LYS A 244 27.69 -3.21 0.18
CA LYS A 244 27.91 -1.75 0.12
C LYS A 244 28.19 -1.19 1.52
N LEU A 245 27.36 -1.50 2.51
CA LEU A 245 27.49 -0.98 3.87
C LEU A 245 28.74 -1.55 4.58
N THR A 246 29.10 -2.81 4.34
CA THR A 246 30.32 -3.41 4.86
C THR A 246 31.56 -2.74 4.25
N THR A 247 31.57 -2.49 2.94
CA THR A 247 32.66 -1.79 2.26
C THR A 247 32.83 -0.34 2.76
N GLN A 248 31.72 0.30 3.12
CA GLN A 248 31.73 1.64 3.71
C GLN A 248 32.07 1.67 5.21
N GLY A 249 32.24 0.50 5.85
CA GLY A 249 32.51 0.39 7.27
C GLY A 249 31.33 0.71 8.19
N VAL A 250 30.11 0.74 7.64
CA VAL A 250 28.86 0.92 8.42
C VAL A 250 28.45 -0.39 9.09
N LEU A 251 28.57 -1.50 8.39
CA LEU A 251 28.40 -2.85 8.93
C LEU A 251 29.75 -3.55 9.10
N LYS A 252 29.85 -4.38 10.10
CA LYS A 252 30.98 -5.32 10.27
C LYS A 252 30.76 -6.54 9.38
N GLU A 253 31.85 -7.25 9.09
CA GLU A 253 31.77 -8.53 8.39
C GLU A 253 30.88 -9.51 9.15
N GLY A 254 29.95 -10.16 8.45
CA GLY A 254 28.98 -11.10 9.02
C GLY A 254 27.76 -10.47 9.72
N GLU A 255 27.76 -9.18 10.01
CA GLU A 255 26.66 -8.50 10.70
C GLU A 255 25.35 -8.52 9.88
N GLY A 256 25.46 -8.43 8.55
CA GLY A 256 24.30 -8.55 7.66
C GLY A 256 23.59 -9.93 7.78
N ASP A 257 24.34 -11.00 7.95
CA ASP A 257 23.77 -12.34 8.14
C ASP A 257 23.24 -12.55 9.56
N GLN A 258 23.85 -11.90 10.56
CA GLN A 258 23.31 -11.87 11.91
C GLN A 258 21.94 -11.19 11.96
N LEU A 259 21.76 -10.05 11.29
CA LEU A 259 20.47 -9.37 11.18
C LEU A 259 19.38 -10.25 10.54
N VAL A 260 19.75 -11.10 9.57
CA VAL A 260 18.81 -12.09 8.98
C VAL A 260 18.44 -13.16 10.02
N ALA A 261 19.40 -13.65 10.80
CA ALA A 261 19.14 -14.64 11.84
C ALA A 261 18.22 -14.07 12.94
N ASP A 262 18.49 -12.85 13.39
CA ASP A 262 17.69 -12.15 14.40
C ASP A 262 16.25 -11.91 13.91
N TYR A 263 16.08 -11.52 12.65
CA TYR A 263 14.77 -11.36 12.04
C TYR A 263 13.98 -12.67 11.99
N ARG A 264 14.64 -13.76 11.57
CA ARG A 264 14.02 -15.11 11.53
C ARG A 264 13.59 -15.56 12.92
N GLN A 265 14.48 -15.39 13.91
CA GLN A 265 14.14 -15.71 15.29
C GLN A 265 12.93 -14.92 15.79
N ALA A 266 12.85 -13.62 15.52
CA ALA A 266 11.70 -12.81 15.89
C ALA A 266 10.40 -13.32 15.24
N MET A 267 10.46 -13.74 13.97
CA MET A 267 9.31 -14.32 13.26
C MET A 267 8.88 -15.66 13.86
N ASP A 268 9.84 -16.53 14.18
CA ASP A 268 9.58 -17.85 14.82
C ASP A 268 8.94 -17.68 16.21
N GLU A 269 9.32 -16.63 16.94
CA GLU A 269 8.74 -16.26 18.22
C GLU A 269 7.41 -15.48 18.10
N GLY A 270 6.92 -15.23 16.88
CA GLY A 270 5.69 -14.48 16.62
C GLY A 270 5.78 -12.99 16.95
N ARG A 271 7.00 -12.44 17.07
CA ARG A 271 7.25 -11.04 17.39
C ARG A 271 7.50 -10.21 16.12
N ASN A 272 7.05 -8.98 16.13
CA ASN A 272 7.49 -8.00 15.15
C ASN A 272 8.93 -7.57 15.39
N PHE A 273 9.72 -7.50 14.34
CA PHE A 273 11.08 -6.98 14.39
C PHE A 273 11.09 -5.45 14.48
N SER A 274 10.15 -4.78 13.78
CA SER A 274 9.97 -3.33 13.83
C SER A 274 9.23 -2.91 15.11
N THR A 275 9.75 -1.91 15.81
CA THR A 275 9.21 -1.40 17.09
C THR A 275 8.53 -0.02 16.96
N ALA A 276 8.33 0.48 15.75
CA ALA A 276 7.75 1.82 15.54
C ALA A 276 6.24 1.90 15.85
N VAL A 277 5.56 0.76 15.99
CA VAL A 277 4.11 0.69 16.23
C VAL A 277 3.77 1.02 17.67
N LEU A 278 2.79 1.91 17.85
CA LEU A 278 2.28 2.34 19.16
C LEU A 278 1.09 1.47 19.56
N THR A 279 1.24 0.66 20.59
CA THR A 279 0.20 -0.30 21.03
C THR A 279 -0.93 0.34 21.84
N ASN A 280 -0.71 1.48 22.48
CA ASN A 280 -1.67 2.12 23.39
C ASN A 280 -2.11 3.52 22.93
N HIS A 281 -1.86 3.88 21.68
CA HIS A 281 -2.28 5.16 21.14
C HIS A 281 -3.78 5.12 20.78
N LYS A 282 -4.56 6.09 21.28
CA LYS A 282 -5.95 6.25 20.91
C LYS A 282 -6.06 7.28 19.79
N HIS A 283 -6.31 6.81 18.58
CA HIS A 283 -6.51 7.70 17.44
C HIS A 283 -7.75 8.58 17.63
N MET A 284 -7.61 9.88 17.36
CA MET A 284 -8.65 10.89 17.61
C MET A 284 -9.97 10.59 16.88
N PHE A 285 -9.88 10.02 15.69
CA PHE A 285 -11.03 9.73 14.84
C PHE A 285 -11.34 8.22 14.76
N ALA A 286 -10.88 7.44 15.74
CA ALA A 286 -11.26 6.02 15.83
C ALA A 286 -12.77 5.87 15.94
N ASN A 287 -13.35 4.97 15.15
CA ASN A 287 -14.76 4.63 15.24
C ASN A 287 -14.95 3.55 16.30
N ASP A 288 -15.96 3.73 17.13
CA ASP A 288 -16.39 2.68 18.06
C ASP A 288 -17.28 1.68 17.33
N TRP A 289 -16.73 0.51 17.09
CA TRP A 289 -17.43 -0.61 16.44
C TRP A 289 -18.16 -1.52 17.42
N SER A 290 -17.99 -1.34 18.75
CA SER A 290 -18.56 -2.22 19.77
C SER A 290 -20.07 -2.42 19.63
N ARG A 291 -20.79 -1.38 19.25
CA ARG A 291 -22.25 -1.42 19.03
C ARG A 291 -22.68 -2.27 17.81
N TYR A 292 -21.76 -2.63 16.93
CA TYR A 292 -22.02 -3.44 15.74
C TYR A 292 -21.52 -4.88 15.88
N LEU A 293 -20.74 -5.16 16.93
CA LEU A 293 -20.27 -6.51 17.23
C LEU A 293 -21.38 -7.33 17.88
N ASP A 294 -21.21 -8.64 17.90
CA ASP A 294 -22.13 -9.61 18.54
C ASP A 294 -23.57 -9.56 17.99
N LYS A 295 -23.73 -9.12 16.74
CA LYS A 295 -25.01 -9.15 16.02
C LYS A 295 -25.09 -10.39 15.15
N LYS A 296 -26.23 -11.06 15.18
CA LYS A 296 -26.52 -12.16 14.29
C LYS A 296 -27.21 -11.65 13.03
N TRP A 297 -26.98 -12.31 11.92
CA TRP A 297 -27.62 -11.97 10.64
C TRP A 297 -29.16 -11.94 10.72
N VAL A 298 -29.72 -12.77 11.60
CA VAL A 298 -31.19 -12.92 11.80
C VAL A 298 -31.75 -11.92 12.81
N ASP A 299 -30.94 -11.09 13.44
CA ASP A 299 -31.43 -10.13 14.42
C ASP A 299 -32.32 -9.10 13.76
N ALA A 300 -33.49 -8.89 14.30
CA ALA A 300 -34.42 -7.90 13.80
C ALA A 300 -33.87 -6.49 14.01
N THR A 301 -33.85 -5.71 12.94
CA THR A 301 -33.41 -4.31 12.96
C THR A 301 -34.55 -3.40 12.58
N ASN A 302 -34.84 -2.41 13.42
CA ASN A 302 -35.80 -1.38 13.08
C ASN A 302 -35.20 -0.37 12.08
N THR A 303 -35.65 -0.45 10.84
CA THR A 303 -35.26 0.47 9.74
C THR A 303 -36.25 1.62 9.55
N GLY A 304 -37.30 1.72 10.39
CA GLY A 304 -38.31 2.76 10.31
C GLY A 304 -37.79 4.13 10.76
N LEU A 305 -38.22 5.18 10.08
CA LEU A 305 -38.04 6.57 10.48
C LEU A 305 -39.38 7.13 10.98
N ASN A 306 -39.34 8.04 11.94
CA ASN A 306 -40.57 8.70 12.36
C ASN A 306 -41.09 9.67 11.28
N LEU A 307 -42.40 9.86 11.22
CA LEU A 307 -43.07 10.64 10.19
C LEU A 307 -42.62 12.11 10.17
N THR A 308 -42.29 12.68 11.33
CA THR A 308 -41.82 14.07 11.45
C THR A 308 -40.46 14.24 10.77
N GLU A 309 -39.57 13.28 10.95
CA GLU A 309 -38.25 13.32 10.29
C GLU A 309 -38.35 13.10 8.80
N LEU A 310 -39.21 12.17 8.35
CA LEU A 310 -39.49 11.97 6.92
C LEU A 310 -40.04 13.26 6.26
N LYS A 311 -40.98 13.97 6.92
CA LYS A 311 -41.46 15.24 6.42
C LYS A 311 -40.38 16.31 6.33
N ARG A 312 -39.56 16.44 7.40
CA ARG A 312 -38.42 17.38 7.40
C ARG A 312 -37.40 17.08 6.29
N LEU A 313 -37.13 15.78 6.01
CA LEU A 313 -36.27 15.40 4.91
C LEU A 313 -36.92 15.70 3.56
N GLY A 314 -38.21 15.45 3.40
CA GLY A 314 -38.99 15.78 2.20
C GLY A 314 -38.91 17.28 1.88
N GLU A 315 -39.11 18.13 2.88
CA GLU A 315 -39.04 19.61 2.72
C GLU A 315 -37.64 20.11 2.31
N LYS A 316 -36.57 19.33 2.57
CA LYS A 316 -35.22 19.67 2.12
C LYS A 316 -34.88 19.26 0.70
N ILE A 317 -35.66 18.35 0.14
CA ILE A 317 -35.47 17.83 -1.22
C ILE A 317 -36.32 18.57 -2.25
N THR A 318 -37.41 19.12 -1.81
CA THR A 318 -38.30 19.98 -2.62
C THR A 318 -37.95 21.47 -2.49
#